data_9937af042aa113d359fccbc909ab3f86
#
_entry.id   9937af042aa113d359fccbc909ab3f86
#
_cell.length_a   1.000
_cell.length_b   1.000
_cell.length_c   1.000
_cell.angle_alpha   90.00
_cell.angle_beta   90.00
_cell.angle_gamma   90.00
#
_symmetry.space_group_name_H-M   'P 1'
#
loop_
_entity.id
_entity.type
_entity.pdbx_description
1 polymer ?
#
loop_
_entity_poly.entity_id
_entity_poly.type
_entity_poly.pdbx_seq_one_letter_code
_entity_poly.pdbx_strand_id
1 'polypeptide(L)'
;MEVKILSTHNSKMLHGALKEMQRNSLSGEVVYAVPHENPKTSFNLSMQKMMNSTNGVLLLFEDDVEIKDFSHFEEAVSQLPSDWELCYLGANLVDHIEKYSDNLYKTFGAWTTHALMYNNPKELCKEYNDTSIMFDDWLKTNIHSRGNTYIIKPMIAWQKPHQSDLWNGYVDYTRIFDDSAAKLI
;
A
#
# COMPACT_ATOMS: atom_id res chain seq x y z
N MET A 1 -5.01 -4.58 -14.54
CA MET A 1 -4.75 -4.34 -13.09
C MET A 1 -5.72 -5.16 -12.26
N GLU A 2 -5.23 -5.93 -11.30
CA GLU A 2 -6.06 -6.62 -10.32
C GLU A 2 -6.16 -5.78 -9.05
N VAL A 3 -7.37 -5.65 -8.50
CA VAL A 3 -7.60 -4.93 -7.25
C VAL A 3 -7.89 -5.94 -6.15
N LYS A 4 -7.17 -5.86 -5.05
CA LYS A 4 -7.32 -6.78 -3.90
C LYS A 4 -7.38 -6.01 -2.58
N ILE A 5 -8.17 -6.55 -1.65
CA ILE A 5 -8.24 -6.05 -0.26
C ILE A 5 -7.71 -7.14 0.65
N LEU A 6 -6.66 -6.84 1.40
CA LEU A 6 -6.19 -7.71 2.47
C LEU A 6 -7.00 -7.44 3.75
N SER A 7 -7.53 -8.49 4.35
CA SER A 7 -8.31 -8.40 5.58
C SER A 7 -8.20 -9.65 6.43
N THR A 8 -8.47 -9.55 7.71
CA THR A 8 -8.68 -10.70 8.58
C THR A 8 -10.15 -11.15 8.56
N HIS A 9 -10.41 -12.44 8.85
CA HIS A 9 -11.79 -12.97 8.88
C HIS A 9 -12.72 -12.26 9.87
N ASN A 10 -12.15 -11.68 10.92
CA ASN A 10 -12.90 -11.03 12.00
C ASN A 10 -12.79 -9.50 11.96
N SER A 11 -12.26 -8.94 10.87
CA SER A 11 -12.08 -7.50 10.75
C SER A 11 -13.41 -6.75 10.78
N LYS A 12 -13.50 -5.78 11.68
CA LYS A 12 -14.62 -4.82 11.73
C LYS A 12 -14.48 -3.71 10.70
N MET A 13 -13.29 -3.57 10.10
CA MET A 13 -12.94 -2.50 9.15
C MET A 13 -13.32 -2.85 7.71
N LEU A 14 -13.33 -4.15 7.34
CA LEU A 14 -13.56 -4.62 5.97
C LEU A 14 -14.82 -4.03 5.31
N HIS A 15 -15.93 -3.97 6.03
CA HIS A 15 -17.16 -3.39 5.49
C HIS A 15 -17.00 -1.92 5.11
N GLY A 16 -16.22 -1.17 5.89
CA GLY A 16 -15.87 0.22 5.61
C GLY A 16 -15.01 0.36 4.36
N ALA A 17 -13.96 -0.47 4.23
CA ALA A 17 -13.10 -0.48 3.04
C ALA A 17 -13.88 -0.82 1.76
N LEU A 18 -14.75 -1.82 1.81
CA LEU A 18 -15.61 -2.17 0.67
C LEU A 18 -16.53 -1.02 0.25
N LYS A 19 -17.10 -0.26 1.21
CA LYS A 19 -17.87 0.94 0.90
C LYS A 19 -17.04 2.04 0.25
N GLU A 20 -15.80 2.28 0.74
CA GLU A 20 -14.88 3.24 0.12
C GLU A 20 -14.60 2.86 -1.34
N MET A 21 -14.32 1.57 -1.59
CA MET A 21 -14.10 1.08 -2.94
C MET A 21 -15.33 1.28 -3.82
N GLN A 22 -16.51 0.89 -3.35
CA GLN A 22 -17.76 1.05 -4.10
C GLN A 22 -18.05 2.51 -4.46
N ARG A 23 -17.82 3.46 -3.55
CA ARG A 23 -17.96 4.91 -3.80
C ARG A 23 -17.05 5.41 -4.92
N ASN A 24 -15.88 4.79 -5.07
CA ASN A 24 -14.88 5.13 -6.08
C ASN A 24 -14.96 4.22 -7.31
N SER A 25 -16.07 3.49 -7.50
CA SER A 25 -16.31 2.58 -8.62
C SER A 25 -15.25 1.48 -8.75
N LEU A 26 -14.59 1.14 -7.66
CA LEU A 26 -13.60 0.06 -7.58
C LEU A 26 -14.30 -1.25 -7.21
N SER A 27 -13.88 -2.33 -7.89
CA SER A 27 -14.25 -3.70 -7.56
C SER A 27 -12.99 -4.53 -7.36
N GLY A 28 -12.91 -5.26 -6.27
CA GLY A 28 -11.73 -6.04 -5.93
C GLY A 28 -12.05 -7.34 -5.19
N GLU A 29 -11.09 -8.26 -5.21
CA GLU A 29 -11.14 -9.51 -4.47
C GLU A 29 -10.76 -9.28 -3.00
N VAL A 30 -11.53 -9.85 -2.08
CA VAL A 30 -11.12 -9.90 -0.66
C VAL A 30 -10.19 -11.10 -0.46
N VAL A 31 -8.96 -10.83 -0.06
CA VAL A 31 -7.97 -11.84 0.29
C VAL A 31 -7.87 -11.90 1.81
N TYR A 32 -8.23 -13.05 2.38
CA TYR A 32 -8.12 -13.23 3.81
C TYR A 32 -6.71 -13.61 4.22
N ALA A 33 -6.27 -12.99 5.31
CA ALA A 33 -4.96 -13.21 5.90
C ALA A 33 -4.69 -14.70 6.19
N VAL A 34 -3.45 -15.11 5.98
CA VAL A 34 -3.00 -16.46 6.31
C VAL A 34 -2.95 -16.60 7.84
N PRO A 35 -3.67 -17.56 8.43
CA PRO A 35 -3.66 -17.73 9.88
C PRO A 35 -2.27 -18.07 10.41
N HIS A 36 -1.81 -17.35 11.42
CA HIS A 36 -0.55 -17.62 12.11
C HIS A 36 -0.60 -17.02 13.53
N GLU A 37 0.05 -17.64 14.51
CA GLU A 37 0.08 -17.17 15.90
C GLU A 37 0.76 -15.80 16.03
N ASN A 38 1.81 -15.55 15.24
CA ASN A 38 2.48 -14.26 15.17
C ASN A 38 1.82 -13.39 14.09
N PRO A 39 1.19 -12.24 14.43
CA PRO A 39 0.51 -11.38 13.48
C PRO A 39 1.43 -10.84 12.37
N LYS A 40 2.70 -10.56 12.67
CA LYS A 40 3.67 -10.10 11.67
C LYS A 40 3.96 -11.18 10.63
N THR A 41 4.15 -12.42 11.06
CA THR A 41 4.32 -13.54 10.15
C THR A 41 3.04 -13.80 9.34
N SER A 42 1.87 -13.71 9.96
CA SER A 42 0.56 -13.78 9.28
C SER A 42 0.48 -12.75 8.14
N PHE A 43 0.81 -11.50 8.43
CA PHE A 43 0.83 -10.42 7.44
C PHE A 43 1.81 -10.72 6.29
N ASN A 44 3.06 -11.06 6.60
CA ASN A 44 4.10 -11.33 5.61
C ASN A 44 3.74 -12.50 4.68
N LEU A 45 3.21 -13.61 5.23
CA LEU A 45 2.71 -14.74 4.45
C LEU A 45 1.50 -14.37 3.57
N SER A 46 0.65 -13.49 4.07
CA SER A 46 -0.51 -12.99 3.32
C SER A 46 -0.09 -12.16 2.12
N MET A 47 0.91 -11.28 2.29
CA MET A 47 1.51 -10.52 1.21
C MET A 47 2.12 -11.43 0.15
N GLN A 48 2.90 -12.45 0.54
CA GLN A 48 3.46 -13.43 -0.40
C GLN A 48 2.36 -14.17 -1.17
N LYS A 49 1.33 -14.68 -0.49
CA LYS A 49 0.19 -15.36 -1.12
C LYS A 49 -0.49 -14.47 -2.15
N MET A 50 -0.76 -13.22 -1.80
CA MET A 50 -1.46 -12.27 -2.65
C MET A 50 -0.62 -11.89 -3.87
N MET A 51 0.66 -11.56 -3.69
CA MET A 51 1.57 -11.25 -4.79
C MET A 51 1.74 -12.43 -5.75
N ASN A 52 1.90 -13.66 -5.24
CA ASN A 52 2.02 -14.86 -6.06
C ASN A 52 0.75 -15.20 -6.85
N SER A 53 -0.43 -14.85 -6.34
CA SER A 53 -1.71 -15.11 -7.02
C SER A 53 -2.10 -14.03 -8.04
N THR A 54 -1.37 -12.91 -8.12
CA THR A 54 -1.69 -11.78 -9.00
C THR A 54 -0.98 -11.92 -10.35
N ASN A 55 -1.70 -11.66 -11.44
CA ASN A 55 -1.14 -11.59 -12.80
C ASN A 55 -1.15 -10.13 -13.29
N GLY A 56 0.05 -9.57 -13.53
CA GLY A 56 0.22 -8.17 -13.94
C GLY A 56 0.23 -7.21 -12.75
N VAL A 57 -0.32 -6.02 -12.92
CA VAL A 57 -0.31 -4.98 -11.90
C VAL A 57 -1.30 -5.30 -10.78
N LEU A 58 -0.85 -5.22 -9.54
CA LEU A 58 -1.68 -5.32 -8.33
C LEU A 58 -1.93 -3.92 -7.77
N LEU A 59 -3.20 -3.58 -7.52
CA LEU A 59 -3.59 -2.49 -6.62
C LEU A 59 -4.10 -3.11 -5.32
N LEU A 60 -3.32 -2.96 -4.27
CA LEU A 60 -3.63 -3.45 -2.94
C LEU A 60 -4.28 -2.37 -2.09
N PHE A 61 -5.30 -2.77 -1.34
CA PHE A 61 -5.79 -2.04 -0.17
C PHE A 61 -5.75 -2.95 1.07
N GLU A 62 -5.52 -2.36 2.24
CA GLU A 62 -5.81 -3.01 3.52
C GLU A 62 -7.21 -2.57 4.00
N ASP A 63 -7.79 -3.31 4.93
CA ASP A 63 -9.18 -3.09 5.35
C ASP A 63 -9.38 -1.84 6.21
N ASP A 64 -8.32 -1.18 6.63
CA ASP A 64 -8.33 0.11 7.34
C ASP A 64 -8.14 1.33 6.42
N VAL A 65 -8.15 1.14 5.09
CA VAL A 65 -8.01 2.23 4.13
C VAL A 65 -9.15 3.25 4.24
N GLU A 66 -8.81 4.53 4.11
CA GLU A 66 -9.72 5.65 3.88
C GLU A 66 -9.35 6.32 2.54
N ILE A 67 -10.21 6.24 1.54
CA ILE A 67 -10.01 6.88 0.24
C ILE A 67 -10.58 8.30 0.31
N LYS A 68 -9.73 9.31 0.18
CA LYS A 68 -10.13 10.74 0.23
C LYS A 68 -10.64 11.21 -1.12
N ASP A 69 -9.85 11.04 -2.18
CA ASP A 69 -10.20 11.46 -3.54
C ASP A 69 -9.49 10.56 -4.57
N PHE A 70 -10.27 9.82 -5.34
CA PHE A 70 -9.76 8.90 -6.36
C PHE A 70 -9.84 9.49 -7.79
N SER A 71 -10.36 10.71 -7.94
CA SER A 71 -10.70 11.28 -9.25
C SER A 71 -9.50 11.48 -10.19
N HIS A 72 -8.30 11.68 -9.65
CA HIS A 72 -7.06 11.90 -10.43
C HIS A 72 -6.16 10.65 -10.54
N PHE A 73 -6.64 9.49 -10.08
CA PHE A 73 -5.86 8.24 -10.05
C PHE A 73 -5.37 7.83 -11.44
N GLU A 74 -6.27 7.78 -12.44
CA GLU A 74 -5.92 7.36 -13.80
C GLU A 74 -4.91 8.31 -14.44
N GLU A 75 -5.06 9.61 -14.23
CA GLU A 75 -4.12 10.62 -14.72
C GLU A 75 -2.73 10.41 -14.11
N ALA A 76 -2.65 10.23 -12.80
CA ALA A 76 -1.38 9.99 -12.12
C ALA A 76 -0.72 8.69 -12.61
N VAL A 77 -1.47 7.60 -12.71
CA VAL A 77 -0.96 6.29 -13.17
C VAL A 77 -0.46 6.35 -14.60
N SER A 78 -1.09 7.15 -15.46
CA SER A 78 -0.66 7.33 -16.87
C SER A 78 0.72 8.00 -17.00
N GLN A 79 1.19 8.68 -15.95
CA GLN A 79 2.49 9.36 -15.90
C GLN A 79 3.61 8.46 -15.36
N LEU A 80 3.30 7.25 -14.86
CA LEU A 80 4.32 6.30 -14.40
C LEU A 80 5.22 5.87 -15.55
N PRO A 81 6.55 5.84 -15.37
CA PRO A 81 7.46 5.31 -16.39
C PRO A 81 7.30 3.79 -16.51
N SER A 82 7.77 3.19 -17.60
CA SER A 82 7.60 1.76 -17.87
C SER A 82 8.30 0.84 -16.86
N ASP A 83 9.32 1.36 -16.17
CA ASP A 83 10.18 0.65 -15.22
C ASP A 83 9.81 0.89 -13.74
N TRP A 84 8.63 1.50 -13.47
CA TRP A 84 8.19 1.67 -12.08
C TRP A 84 7.99 0.30 -11.40
N GLU A 85 8.31 0.23 -10.12
CA GLU A 85 8.15 -0.98 -9.29
C GLU A 85 6.98 -0.85 -8.31
N LEU A 86 6.91 0.29 -7.61
CA LEU A 86 5.90 0.60 -6.59
C LEU A 86 5.31 1.98 -6.84
N CYS A 87 4.00 2.13 -6.55
CA CYS A 87 3.34 3.43 -6.52
C CYS A 87 2.37 3.50 -5.35
N TYR A 88 2.70 4.33 -4.36
CA TYR A 88 1.88 4.58 -3.18
C TYR A 88 0.72 5.52 -3.52
N LEU A 89 -0.48 5.18 -3.05
CA LEU A 89 -1.64 6.08 -3.08
C LEU A 89 -1.65 7.00 -1.86
N GLY A 90 -0.96 6.61 -0.82
CA GLY A 90 -0.70 7.35 0.41
C GLY A 90 0.32 6.61 1.25
N ALA A 91 1.20 7.33 1.92
CA ALA A 91 2.27 6.73 2.70
C ALA A 91 2.76 7.65 3.82
N ASN A 92 3.40 7.06 4.82
CA ASN A 92 4.26 7.77 5.75
C ASN A 92 5.64 7.97 5.12
N LEU A 93 5.92 9.19 4.64
CA LEU A 93 7.17 9.55 3.98
C LEU A 93 8.25 9.85 5.01
N VAL A 94 9.27 8.99 5.07
CA VAL A 94 10.33 9.03 6.10
C VAL A 94 11.72 9.39 5.56
N ASP A 95 11.84 9.52 4.24
CA ASP A 95 13.11 9.84 3.59
C ASP A 95 12.92 10.87 2.48
N HIS A 96 13.94 11.07 1.67
CA HIS A 96 13.96 12.01 0.56
C HIS A 96 12.88 11.70 -0.49
N ILE A 97 12.32 12.77 -1.06
CA ILE A 97 11.39 12.73 -2.18
C ILE A 97 11.85 13.68 -3.28
N GLU A 98 11.56 13.33 -4.52
CA GLU A 98 11.89 14.15 -5.70
C GLU A 98 10.65 14.30 -6.59
N LYS A 99 10.34 15.53 -7.01
CA LYS A 99 9.26 15.74 -7.98
C LYS A 99 9.60 15.03 -9.29
N TYR A 100 8.70 14.17 -9.75
CA TYR A 100 8.85 13.45 -11.02
C TYR A 100 7.96 14.06 -12.12
N SER A 101 6.69 14.30 -11.79
CA SER A 101 5.72 14.95 -12.68
C SER A 101 4.76 15.82 -11.87
N ASP A 102 3.68 16.30 -12.47
CA ASP A 102 2.70 17.11 -11.74
C ASP A 102 1.91 16.29 -10.71
N ASN A 103 1.69 15.00 -10.99
CA ASN A 103 0.93 14.10 -10.12
C ASN A 103 1.77 13.02 -9.45
N LEU A 104 3.11 13.01 -9.62
CA LEU A 104 3.98 11.99 -9.06
C LEU A 104 5.24 12.58 -8.44
N TYR A 105 5.64 11.99 -7.32
CA TYR A 105 6.96 12.13 -6.71
C TYR A 105 7.65 10.78 -6.64
N LYS A 106 8.96 10.72 -6.81
CA LYS A 106 9.79 9.59 -6.39
C LYS A 106 9.93 9.64 -4.88
N THR A 107 9.91 8.48 -4.23
CA THR A 107 10.24 8.36 -2.80
C THR A 107 11.34 7.33 -2.59
N PHE A 108 12.28 7.65 -1.71
CA PHE A 108 13.40 6.80 -1.32
C PHE A 108 13.20 6.17 0.06
N GLY A 109 12.06 6.48 0.71
CA GLY A 109 11.66 5.88 1.98
C GLY A 109 10.22 6.18 2.33
N ALA A 110 9.41 5.14 2.37
CA ALA A 110 8.03 5.19 2.80
C ALA A 110 7.69 3.97 3.65
N TRP A 111 6.79 4.13 4.58
CA TRP A 111 6.15 3.06 5.33
C TRP A 111 4.66 3.05 5.05
N THR A 112 4.01 1.99 5.50
CA THR A 112 2.59 1.68 5.34
C THR A 112 2.23 1.14 3.96
N THR A 113 1.62 -0.03 3.94
CA THR A 113 1.22 -0.74 2.71
C THR A 113 -0.27 -0.72 2.47
N HIS A 114 -1.02 0.10 3.24
CA HIS A 114 -2.49 0.12 3.25
C HIS A 114 -3.13 0.49 1.91
N ALA A 115 -2.40 1.17 1.00
CA ALA A 115 -2.85 1.52 -0.35
C ALA A 115 -1.65 1.65 -1.31
N LEU A 116 -1.33 0.60 -2.04
CA LEU A 116 -0.10 0.49 -2.82
C LEU A 116 -0.29 -0.28 -4.12
N MET A 117 0.30 0.20 -5.21
CA MET A 117 0.39 -0.50 -6.48
C MET A 117 1.74 -1.19 -6.63
N TYR A 118 1.71 -2.39 -7.22
CA TYR A 118 2.89 -3.20 -7.56
C TYR A 118 2.87 -3.51 -9.06
N ASN A 119 3.94 -3.18 -9.79
CA ASN A 119 4.01 -3.43 -11.23
C ASN A 119 4.15 -4.93 -11.53
N ASN A 120 5.11 -5.60 -10.91
CA ASN A 120 5.39 -7.01 -11.10
C ASN A 120 5.40 -7.76 -9.75
N PRO A 121 4.23 -7.95 -9.09
CA PRO A 121 4.18 -8.48 -7.73
C PRO A 121 4.81 -9.87 -7.59
N LYS A 122 4.72 -10.74 -8.61
CA LYS A 122 5.34 -12.07 -8.56
C LYS A 122 6.87 -12.02 -8.52
N GLU A 123 7.49 -11.12 -9.29
CA GLU A 123 8.93 -10.97 -9.28
C GLU A 123 9.40 -10.40 -7.92
N LEU A 124 8.69 -9.41 -7.42
CA LEU A 124 8.95 -8.85 -6.09
C LEU A 124 8.83 -9.93 -4.99
N CYS A 125 7.81 -10.79 -5.09
CA CYS A 125 7.62 -11.89 -4.15
C CYS A 125 8.76 -12.92 -4.17
N LYS A 126 9.38 -13.18 -5.31
CA LYS A 126 10.55 -14.06 -5.39
C LYS A 126 11.76 -13.49 -4.65
N GLU A 127 11.92 -12.16 -4.65
CA GLU A 127 12.96 -11.48 -3.91
C GLU A 127 12.68 -11.45 -2.41
N TYR A 128 11.40 -11.29 -2.02
CA TYR A 128 10.95 -11.33 -0.63
C TYR A 128 10.84 -12.77 -0.14
N ASN A 129 11.96 -13.37 0.21
CA ASN A 129 12.08 -14.77 0.63
C ASN A 129 12.27 -14.99 2.14
N ASP A 130 12.46 -13.90 2.91
CA ASP A 130 12.62 -13.95 4.38
C ASP A 130 11.43 -13.26 5.07
N THR A 131 10.47 -14.06 5.54
CA THR A 131 9.29 -13.57 6.26
C THR A 131 9.55 -13.18 7.71
N SER A 132 10.77 -13.26 8.20
CA SER A 132 11.15 -12.74 9.52
C SER A 132 11.27 -11.21 9.53
N ILE A 133 11.52 -10.61 8.37
CA ILE A 133 11.57 -9.15 8.17
C ILE A 133 10.16 -8.67 7.82
N MET A 134 9.68 -7.60 8.47
CA MET A 134 8.41 -6.97 8.09
C MET A 134 8.45 -6.53 6.63
N PHE A 135 7.35 -6.74 5.93
CA PHE A 135 7.28 -6.51 4.49
C PHE A 135 7.55 -5.05 4.09
N ASP A 136 7.02 -4.09 4.85
CA ASP A 136 7.27 -2.66 4.61
C ASP A 136 8.72 -2.25 4.90
N ASP A 137 9.36 -2.81 5.94
CA ASP A 137 10.80 -2.61 6.20
C ASP A 137 11.64 -3.21 5.07
N TRP A 138 11.25 -4.38 4.56
CA TRP A 138 11.92 -5.00 3.44
C TRP A 138 11.78 -4.17 2.15
N LEU A 139 10.59 -3.65 1.85
CA LEU A 139 10.37 -2.74 0.71
C LEU A 139 11.27 -1.51 0.81
N LYS A 140 11.31 -0.88 2.00
CA LYS A 140 12.14 0.30 2.23
C LYS A 140 13.62 0.00 1.97
N THR A 141 14.12 -1.13 2.47
CA THR A 141 15.54 -1.47 2.39
C THR A 141 15.97 -1.92 1.00
N ASN A 142 15.13 -2.70 0.30
CA ASN A 142 15.52 -3.41 -0.90
C ASN A 142 14.97 -2.82 -2.20
N ILE A 143 13.82 -2.11 -2.15
CA ILE A 143 13.14 -1.62 -3.34
C ILE A 143 13.25 -0.10 -3.48
N HIS A 144 12.99 0.66 -2.41
CA HIS A 144 12.99 2.13 -2.51
C HIS A 144 14.34 2.69 -2.95
N SER A 145 15.45 2.07 -2.55
CA SER A 145 16.81 2.47 -2.95
C SER A 145 17.08 2.35 -4.46
N ARG A 146 16.23 1.63 -5.21
CA ARG A 146 16.36 1.48 -6.67
C ARG A 146 15.91 2.72 -7.44
N GLY A 147 15.13 3.62 -6.79
CA GLY A 147 14.65 4.87 -7.40
C GLY A 147 13.44 4.71 -8.33
N ASN A 148 12.77 3.54 -8.31
CA ASN A 148 11.59 3.22 -9.13
C ASN A 148 10.31 3.12 -8.27
N THR A 149 10.32 3.80 -7.11
CA THR A 149 9.18 3.90 -6.20
C THR A 149 8.59 5.30 -6.27
N TYR A 150 7.28 5.38 -6.43
CA TYR A 150 6.53 6.61 -6.63
C TYR A 150 5.44 6.78 -5.57
N ILE A 151 4.99 8.03 -5.39
CA ILE A 151 3.79 8.38 -4.62
C ILE A 151 2.95 9.36 -5.42
N ILE A 152 1.63 9.16 -5.40
CA ILE A 152 0.67 10.03 -6.10
C ILE A 152 0.48 11.34 -5.31
N LYS A 153 0.40 12.45 -6.06
CA LYS A 153 0.08 13.79 -5.55
C LYS A 153 -1.19 14.32 -6.23
N PRO A 154 -2.14 14.86 -5.45
CA PRO A 154 -2.28 14.73 -3.99
C PRO A 154 -2.42 13.26 -3.57
N MET A 155 -2.09 12.94 -2.32
CA MET A 155 -2.31 11.60 -1.81
C MET A 155 -3.80 11.23 -1.91
N ILE A 156 -4.08 9.98 -2.29
CA ILE A 156 -5.43 9.45 -2.50
C ILE A 156 -5.98 8.78 -1.25
N ALA A 157 -5.09 8.10 -0.48
CA ALA A 157 -5.51 7.21 0.59
C ALA A 157 -4.77 7.47 1.91
N TRP A 158 -5.51 7.36 3.00
CA TRP A 158 -5.05 7.41 4.40
C TRP A 158 -5.37 6.08 5.09
N GLN A 159 -4.71 5.83 6.21
CA GLN A 159 -5.03 4.72 7.10
C GLN A 159 -5.94 5.22 8.21
N LYS A 160 -7.11 4.59 8.39
CA LYS A 160 -8.05 4.94 9.46
C LYS A 160 -7.47 4.60 10.83
N PRO A 161 -7.69 5.42 11.86
CA PRO A 161 -7.38 5.03 13.23
C PRO A 161 -8.13 3.75 13.61
N HIS A 162 -7.41 2.78 14.16
CA HIS A 162 -7.97 1.46 14.50
C HIS A 162 -7.20 0.74 15.61
N GLN A 163 -7.78 -0.34 16.11
CA GLN A 163 -7.07 -1.32 16.94
C GLN A 163 -6.23 -2.21 16.04
N SER A 164 -4.90 -2.09 16.13
CA SER A 164 -3.97 -2.86 15.29
C SER A 164 -3.70 -4.23 15.89
N ASP A 165 -3.88 -5.28 15.09
CA ASP A 165 -3.47 -6.64 15.45
C ASP A 165 -1.93 -6.79 15.44
N LEU A 166 -1.24 -6.06 14.54
CA LEU A 166 0.23 -6.10 14.43
C LEU A 166 0.93 -5.52 15.65
N TRP A 167 0.39 -4.44 16.22
CA TRP A 167 1.01 -3.70 17.32
C TRP A 167 0.31 -3.94 18.66
N ASN A 168 -0.77 -4.74 18.68
CA ASN A 168 -1.59 -5.02 19.87
C ASN A 168 -1.98 -3.74 20.62
N GLY A 169 -2.40 -2.70 19.88
CA GLY A 169 -2.74 -1.40 20.43
C GLY A 169 -3.52 -0.53 19.47
N TYR A 170 -4.09 0.56 19.99
CA TYR A 170 -4.74 1.58 19.16
C TYR A 170 -3.67 2.38 18.42
N VAL A 171 -3.85 2.53 17.11
CA VAL A 171 -2.98 3.32 16.22
C VAL A 171 -3.79 4.42 15.55
N ASP A 172 -3.16 5.59 15.44
CA ASP A 172 -3.68 6.76 14.71
C ASP A 172 -2.51 7.42 13.97
N TYR A 173 -2.49 7.24 12.68
CA TYR A 173 -1.46 7.80 11.81
C TYR A 173 -1.91 9.08 11.08
N THR A 174 -3.11 9.61 11.37
CA THR A 174 -3.68 10.76 10.66
C THR A 174 -2.69 11.91 10.52
N ARG A 175 -2.08 12.34 11.64
CA ARG A 175 -1.09 13.42 11.63
C ARG A 175 0.14 13.10 10.76
N ILE A 176 0.61 11.85 10.80
CA ILE A 176 1.79 11.44 10.04
C ILE A 176 1.50 11.48 8.53
N PHE A 177 0.30 11.09 8.13
CA PHE A 177 -0.15 11.20 6.73
C PHE A 177 -0.31 12.65 6.30
N ASP A 178 -0.90 13.51 7.14
CA ASP A 178 -1.07 14.93 6.84
C ASP A 178 0.31 15.62 6.70
N ASP A 179 1.26 15.33 7.60
CA ASP A 179 2.64 15.84 7.52
C ASP A 179 3.36 15.32 6.26
N SER A 180 3.08 14.08 5.83
CA SER A 180 3.63 13.50 4.60
C SER A 180 3.02 14.12 3.34
N ALA A 181 1.71 14.32 3.31
CA ALA A 181 1.01 14.99 2.22
C ALA A 181 1.49 16.44 2.04
N ALA A 182 1.80 17.14 3.13
CA ALA A 182 2.34 18.50 3.09
C ALA A 182 3.76 18.59 2.47
N LYS A 183 4.50 17.48 2.38
CA LYS A 183 5.81 17.45 1.68
C LYS A 183 5.66 17.41 0.16
N LEU A 184 4.52 17.00 -0.36
CA LEU A 184 4.22 16.87 -1.79
C LEU A 184 3.73 18.23 -2.33
N ILE A 185 4.62 19.18 -2.52
CA ILE A 185 4.32 20.59 -2.90
C ILE A 185 4.33 20.77 -4.43
#